data_00648ca02407c11072d7d0e9fbc5c8b9
#
_entry.id   00648ca02407c11072d7d0e9fbc5c8b9
#
_cell.length_a   1.000
_cell.length_b   1.000
_cell.length_c   1.000
_cell.angle_alpha   90.00
_cell.angle_beta   90.00
_cell.angle_gamma   90.00
#
_symmetry.space_group_name_H-M   'P 1'
#
loop_
_entity.id
_entity.type
_entity.pdbx_description
1 polymer ?
#
loop_
_entity_poly.entity_id
_entity_poly.type
_entity_poly.pdbx_seq_one_letter_code
_entity_poly.pdbx_strand_id
1 'polypeptide(L)'
;GGFPYWRRGQDSIPYNTIHVTHSLARARQKGFDVSEDMWYRSLEYLRYIENYYPYWYSEYTRNTLSSYALYVRDLMGDADPSKARDLFHRSGFDHISMAGIGWIWQVLVDDAESISELEEIRVWVANRVVETPGAANFTTYYHDQTYLLLSSDRKTDAVLLDTMMADNPD
;
A
#
# COMPACT_ATOMS: atom_id res chain seq x y z
N GLY A 1 -16.11 8.45 6.40
CA GLY A 1 -14.94 8.83 5.61
C GLY A 1 -14.73 7.98 4.37
N GLY A 2 -15.49 6.89 4.18
CA GLY A 2 -15.29 5.98 3.06
C GLY A 2 -15.92 6.43 1.73
N PHE A 3 -15.38 5.97 0.62
CA PHE A 3 -15.82 6.29 -0.72
C PHE A 3 -16.47 5.06 -1.40
N PRO A 4 -17.74 5.18 -1.85
CA PRO A 4 -18.42 4.15 -2.63
C PRO A 4 -18.05 4.25 -4.13
N TYR A 5 -18.60 3.34 -4.97
CA TYR A 5 -18.40 3.42 -6.44
C TYR A 5 -19.16 4.58 -7.09
N TRP A 6 -20.45 4.77 -6.77
CA TRP A 6 -21.32 5.59 -7.61
C TRP A 6 -22.06 6.72 -6.91
N ARG A 7 -22.55 6.51 -5.69
CA ARG A 7 -23.45 7.46 -5.04
C ARG A 7 -23.12 7.64 -3.56
N ARG A 8 -23.27 8.86 -3.06
CA ARG A 8 -23.26 9.13 -1.62
C ARG A 8 -24.33 8.29 -0.92
N GLY A 9 -23.99 7.74 0.25
CA GLY A 9 -24.89 6.92 1.07
C GLY A 9 -24.87 5.42 0.76
N GLN A 10 -24.11 4.98 -0.23
CA GLN A 10 -23.80 3.56 -0.43
C GLN A 10 -22.63 3.13 0.49
N ASP A 11 -22.51 1.81 0.70
CA ASP A 11 -21.39 1.25 1.44
C ASP A 11 -20.06 1.62 0.80
N SER A 12 -19.12 1.98 1.63
CA SER A 12 -17.75 2.30 1.20
C SER A 12 -17.01 1.04 0.76
N ILE A 13 -16.15 1.20 -0.23
CA ILE A 13 -15.29 0.14 -0.71
C ILE A 13 -13.87 0.40 -0.26
N PRO A 14 -13.25 -0.53 0.48
CA PRO A 14 -11.93 -0.32 1.07
C PRO A 14 -10.89 0.12 0.04
N TYR A 15 -10.73 -0.60 -1.08
CA TYR A 15 -9.77 -0.23 -2.12
C TYR A 15 -10.02 1.19 -2.66
N ASN A 16 -11.26 1.51 -3.02
CA ASN A 16 -11.60 2.83 -3.55
C ASN A 16 -11.31 3.93 -2.53
N THR A 17 -11.60 3.67 -1.26
CA THR A 17 -11.35 4.63 -0.19
C THR A 17 -9.86 4.91 -0.05
N ILE A 18 -9.01 3.88 -0.03
CA ILE A 18 -7.56 4.06 0.03
C ILE A 18 -7.08 4.83 -1.21
N HIS A 19 -7.53 4.44 -2.40
CA HIS A 19 -7.06 5.03 -3.66
C HIS A 19 -7.47 6.50 -3.82
N VAL A 20 -8.70 6.85 -3.45
CA VAL A 20 -9.15 8.26 -3.43
C VAL A 20 -8.36 9.05 -2.38
N THR A 21 -8.15 8.49 -1.19
CA THR A 21 -7.37 9.16 -0.14
C THR A 21 -5.91 9.36 -0.58
N HIS A 22 -5.30 8.39 -1.26
CA HIS A 22 -3.98 8.53 -1.88
C HIS A 22 -3.96 9.71 -2.87
N SER A 23 -4.98 9.80 -3.73
CA SER A 23 -5.08 10.90 -4.69
C SER A 23 -5.21 12.26 -4.01
N LEU A 24 -5.97 12.34 -2.90
CA LEU A 24 -6.09 13.55 -2.09
C LEU A 24 -4.74 13.93 -1.43
N ALA A 25 -4.01 12.94 -0.91
CA ALA A 25 -2.69 13.17 -0.34
C ALA A 25 -1.71 13.73 -1.39
N ARG A 26 -1.66 13.12 -2.57
CA ARG A 26 -0.83 13.61 -3.68
C ARG A 26 -1.26 15.01 -4.17
N ALA A 27 -2.57 15.29 -4.24
CA ALA A 27 -3.07 16.62 -4.59
C ALA A 27 -2.59 17.69 -3.59
N ARG A 28 -2.71 17.40 -2.29
CA ARG A 28 -2.24 18.31 -1.23
C ARG A 28 -0.72 18.53 -1.28
N GLN A 29 0.07 17.50 -1.51
CA GLN A 29 1.52 17.60 -1.69
C GLN A 29 1.90 18.49 -2.88
N LYS A 30 1.06 18.53 -3.93
CA LYS A 30 1.23 19.40 -5.10
C LYS A 30 0.65 20.81 -4.92
N GLY A 31 0.20 21.16 -3.72
CA GLY A 31 -0.32 22.50 -3.38
C GLY A 31 -1.79 22.74 -3.78
N PHE A 32 -2.54 21.68 -4.15
CA PHE A 32 -3.97 21.81 -4.36
C PHE A 32 -4.72 21.87 -3.03
N ASP A 33 -5.79 22.67 -2.99
CA ASP A 33 -6.65 22.75 -1.82
C ASP A 33 -7.48 21.49 -1.68
N VAL A 34 -7.40 20.86 -0.49
CA VAL A 34 -8.15 19.67 -0.10
C VAL A 34 -8.92 19.97 1.17
N SER A 35 -10.22 19.72 1.16
CA SER A 35 -11.09 19.96 2.32
C SER A 35 -10.56 19.25 3.57
N GLU A 36 -10.38 19.99 4.66
CA GLU A 36 -9.91 19.45 5.94
C GLU A 36 -10.86 18.37 6.50
N ASP A 37 -12.18 18.55 6.40
CA ASP A 37 -13.16 17.52 6.81
C ASP A 37 -12.95 16.23 6.02
N MET A 38 -12.76 16.32 4.69
CA MET A 38 -12.50 15.16 3.85
C MET A 38 -11.16 14.49 4.23
N TRP A 39 -10.13 15.28 4.47
CA TRP A 39 -8.81 14.82 4.90
C TRP A 39 -8.87 13.99 6.18
N TYR A 40 -9.40 14.58 7.25
CA TYR A 40 -9.46 13.92 8.56
C TYR A 40 -10.37 12.69 8.56
N ARG A 41 -11.51 12.74 7.90
CA ARG A 41 -12.44 11.60 7.83
C ARG A 41 -11.89 10.45 6.97
N SER A 42 -11.11 10.75 5.94
CA SER A 42 -10.43 9.73 5.14
C SER A 42 -9.31 9.08 5.97
N LEU A 43 -8.50 9.87 6.66
CA LEU A 43 -7.44 9.36 7.53
C LEU A 43 -8.00 8.46 8.63
N GLU A 44 -9.08 8.87 9.28
CA GLU A 44 -9.76 8.07 10.32
C GLU A 44 -10.28 6.73 9.77
N TYR A 45 -10.82 6.72 8.55
CA TYR A 45 -11.21 5.49 7.89
C TYR A 45 -10.00 4.55 7.68
N LEU A 46 -8.85 5.08 7.23
CA LEU A 46 -7.65 4.28 7.01
C LEU A 46 -7.03 3.74 8.30
N ARG A 47 -7.12 4.47 9.41
CA ARG A 47 -6.66 4.00 10.73
C ARG A 47 -7.37 2.74 11.18
N TYR A 48 -8.65 2.60 10.84
CA TYR A 48 -9.53 1.49 11.23
C TYR A 48 -10.01 0.70 10.01
N ILE A 49 -9.20 0.62 8.96
CA ILE A 49 -9.59 0.01 7.68
C ILE A 49 -10.07 -1.43 7.83
N GLU A 50 -9.52 -2.17 8.77
CA GLU A 50 -9.84 -3.57 9.04
C GLU A 50 -11.32 -3.76 9.44
N ASN A 51 -11.95 -2.76 10.03
CA ASN A 51 -13.37 -2.79 10.40
C ASN A 51 -14.32 -2.72 9.20
N TYR A 52 -13.79 -2.36 8.03
CA TYR A 52 -14.56 -2.19 6.80
C TYR A 52 -14.37 -3.34 5.82
N TYR A 53 -13.53 -4.33 6.15
CA TYR A 53 -13.35 -5.48 5.27
C TYR A 53 -14.57 -6.39 5.28
N PRO A 54 -15.15 -6.69 4.11
CA PRO A 54 -16.15 -7.74 4.01
C PRO A 54 -15.60 -9.05 4.56
N TYR A 55 -16.48 -9.85 5.22
CA TYR A 55 -16.08 -11.11 5.85
C TYR A 55 -15.47 -12.12 4.86
N TRP A 56 -15.83 -12.01 3.58
CA TRP A 56 -15.38 -12.90 2.51
C TRP A 56 -14.04 -12.49 1.87
N TYR A 57 -13.45 -11.35 2.26
CA TYR A 57 -12.10 -11.01 1.80
C TYR A 57 -11.09 -12.01 2.36
N SER A 58 -10.25 -12.55 1.45
CA SER A 58 -9.13 -13.42 1.82
C SER A 58 -8.11 -12.68 2.68
N GLU A 59 -7.31 -13.43 3.42
CA GLU A 59 -6.20 -12.88 4.19
C GLU A 59 -5.24 -12.09 3.30
N TYR A 60 -4.89 -12.63 2.13
CA TYR A 60 -4.06 -11.97 1.13
C TYR A 60 -4.63 -10.60 0.71
N THR A 61 -5.92 -10.54 0.44
CA THR A 61 -6.60 -9.27 0.08
C THR A 61 -6.56 -8.28 1.24
N ARG A 62 -6.86 -8.72 2.45
CA ARG A 62 -6.85 -7.87 3.66
C ARG A 62 -5.45 -7.33 3.95
N ASN A 63 -4.43 -8.19 3.92
CA ASN A 63 -3.05 -7.78 4.18
C ASN A 63 -2.56 -6.77 3.13
N THR A 64 -2.87 -7.00 1.85
CA THR A 64 -2.51 -6.07 0.77
C THR A 64 -3.22 -4.72 0.92
N LEU A 65 -4.50 -4.69 1.29
CA LEU A 65 -5.22 -3.43 1.54
C LEU A 65 -4.69 -2.71 2.77
N SER A 66 -4.36 -3.45 3.84
CA SER A 66 -3.77 -2.87 5.06
C SER A 66 -2.42 -2.22 4.79
N SER A 67 -1.56 -2.86 3.98
CA SER A 67 -0.27 -2.28 3.60
C SER A 67 -0.45 -1.00 2.77
N TYR A 68 -1.39 -0.99 1.83
CA TYR A 68 -1.70 0.21 1.05
C TYR A 68 -2.25 1.34 1.93
N ALA A 69 -3.11 1.01 2.90
CA ALA A 69 -3.64 2.00 3.85
C ALA A 69 -2.54 2.60 4.73
N LEU A 70 -1.58 1.78 5.21
CA LEU A 70 -0.43 2.25 5.99
C LEU A 70 0.45 3.20 5.18
N TYR A 71 0.76 2.86 3.94
CA TYR A 71 1.49 3.75 3.04
C TYR A 71 0.78 5.08 2.81
N VAL A 72 -0.53 5.07 2.58
CA VAL A 72 -1.28 6.32 2.37
C VAL A 72 -1.36 7.14 3.66
N ARG A 73 -1.48 6.51 4.83
CA ARG A 73 -1.38 7.20 6.13
C ARG A 73 -0.03 7.89 6.31
N ASP A 74 1.04 7.21 5.93
CA ASP A 74 2.39 7.79 5.97
C ASP A 74 2.49 9.04 5.07
N LEU A 75 2.01 8.98 3.82
CA LEU A 75 1.91 10.14 2.94
C LEU A 75 1.09 11.31 3.52
N MET A 76 0.18 11.02 4.44
CA MET A 76 -0.64 12.01 5.14
C MET A 76 0.00 12.54 6.43
N GLY A 77 1.19 12.05 6.80
CA GLY A 77 1.89 12.42 8.03
C GLY A 77 1.43 11.63 9.26
N ASP A 78 0.81 10.47 9.08
CA ASP A 78 0.33 9.55 10.13
C ASP A 78 1.04 8.19 10.01
N ALA A 79 2.37 8.21 9.93
CA ALA A 79 3.21 7.02 9.84
C ALA A 79 2.99 6.07 11.03
N ASP A 80 3.02 4.76 10.76
CA ASP A 80 2.86 3.72 11.78
C ASP A 80 3.76 2.52 11.44
N PRO A 81 5.09 2.69 11.55
CA PRO A 81 6.04 1.63 11.21
C PRO A 81 5.89 0.39 12.10
N SER A 82 5.48 0.54 13.37
CA SER A 82 5.21 -0.60 14.24
C SER A 82 4.11 -1.50 13.67
N LYS A 83 2.98 -0.91 13.24
CA LYS A 83 1.89 -1.68 12.61
C LYS A 83 2.31 -2.28 11.27
N ALA A 84 3.21 -1.62 10.53
CA ALA A 84 3.76 -2.15 9.29
C ALA A 84 4.67 -3.36 9.53
N ARG A 85 5.55 -3.34 10.55
CA ARG A 85 6.34 -4.50 10.99
C ARG A 85 5.45 -5.67 11.41
N ASP A 86 4.45 -5.40 12.26
CA ASP A 86 3.51 -6.43 12.72
C ASP A 86 2.76 -7.08 11.55
N LEU A 87 2.38 -6.28 10.56
CA LEU A 87 1.75 -6.78 9.35
C LEU A 87 2.71 -7.66 8.54
N PHE A 88 3.95 -7.23 8.36
CA PHE A 88 4.99 -7.98 7.66
C PHE A 88 5.28 -9.32 8.33
N HIS A 89 5.51 -9.33 9.65
CA HIS A 89 5.76 -10.57 10.40
C HIS A 89 4.59 -11.55 10.34
N ARG A 90 3.36 -11.05 10.34
CA ARG A 90 2.16 -11.90 10.26
C ARG A 90 1.92 -12.45 8.86
N SER A 91 2.11 -11.65 7.83
CA SER A 91 1.84 -12.04 6.44
C SER A 91 2.99 -12.80 5.79
N GLY A 92 4.23 -12.55 6.21
CA GLY A 92 5.40 -12.95 5.44
C GLY A 92 5.31 -12.41 4.01
N PHE A 93 5.96 -13.12 3.08
CA PHE A 93 5.91 -12.79 1.65
C PHE A 93 4.77 -13.51 0.90
N ASP A 94 4.17 -14.53 1.49
CA ASP A 94 3.24 -15.43 0.80
C ASP A 94 1.77 -14.99 0.92
N HIS A 95 1.44 -14.25 1.99
CA HIS A 95 0.06 -13.83 2.27
C HIS A 95 -0.17 -12.33 2.03
N ILE A 96 0.62 -11.73 1.14
CA ILE A 96 0.53 -10.33 0.73
C ILE A 96 1.01 -10.18 -0.71
N SER A 97 0.52 -9.18 -1.45
CA SER A 97 1.01 -8.94 -2.80
C SER A 97 2.41 -8.32 -2.80
N MET A 98 3.15 -8.48 -3.91
CA MET A 98 4.45 -7.84 -4.09
C MET A 98 4.34 -6.30 -4.01
N ALA A 99 3.28 -5.71 -4.54
CA ALA A 99 3.00 -4.29 -4.34
C ALA A 99 2.74 -3.96 -2.85
N GLY A 100 2.11 -4.88 -2.11
CA GLY A 100 1.92 -4.76 -0.65
C GLY A 100 3.24 -4.74 0.10
N ILE A 101 4.20 -5.58 -0.28
CA ILE A 101 5.57 -5.55 0.24
C ILE A 101 6.24 -4.20 -0.06
N GLY A 102 6.10 -3.68 -1.28
CA GLY A 102 6.63 -2.35 -1.62
C GLY A 102 6.07 -1.24 -0.74
N TRP A 103 4.78 -1.26 -0.43
CA TRP A 103 4.18 -0.27 0.48
C TRP A 103 4.64 -0.43 1.92
N ILE A 104 4.80 -1.66 2.43
CA ILE A 104 5.42 -1.89 3.75
C ILE A 104 6.84 -1.36 3.76
N TRP A 105 7.65 -1.71 2.77
CA TRP A 105 9.02 -1.25 2.64
C TRP A 105 9.10 0.28 2.74
N GLN A 106 8.24 1.00 2.00
CA GLN A 106 8.25 2.47 1.99
C GLN A 106 7.90 3.08 3.36
N VAL A 107 6.98 2.48 4.12
CA VAL A 107 6.65 2.91 5.49
C VAL A 107 7.82 2.66 6.46
N LEU A 108 8.65 1.64 6.21
CA LEU A 108 9.75 1.25 7.08
C LEU A 108 11.08 1.96 6.77
N VAL A 109 11.23 2.58 5.60
CA VAL A 109 12.50 3.15 5.11
C VAL A 109 13.17 4.08 6.14
N ASP A 110 12.41 4.95 6.80
CA ASP A 110 12.92 5.91 7.75
C ASP A 110 12.86 5.42 9.22
N ASP A 111 12.47 4.15 9.44
CA ASP A 111 12.34 3.58 10.78
C ASP A 111 13.61 2.84 11.20
N ALA A 112 14.33 3.40 12.16
CA ALA A 112 15.58 2.84 12.67
C ALA A 112 15.41 1.45 13.36
N GLU A 113 14.19 1.08 13.74
CA GLU A 113 13.91 -0.22 14.36
C GLU A 113 13.62 -1.32 13.33
N SER A 114 13.52 -0.97 12.03
CA SER A 114 13.13 -1.89 10.94
C SER A 114 14.30 -2.34 10.05
N ILE A 115 15.53 -2.21 10.49
CA ILE A 115 16.73 -2.51 9.68
C ILE A 115 16.71 -3.96 9.19
N SER A 116 16.33 -4.91 10.05
CA SER A 116 16.29 -6.34 9.73
C SER A 116 15.25 -6.65 8.66
N GLU A 117 14.05 -6.11 8.81
CA GLU A 117 12.94 -6.27 7.87
C GLU A 117 13.26 -5.65 6.51
N LEU A 118 13.91 -4.49 6.52
CA LEU A 118 14.35 -3.82 5.29
C LEU A 118 15.38 -4.66 4.53
N GLU A 119 16.38 -5.23 5.22
CA GLU A 119 17.36 -6.11 4.61
C GLU A 119 16.69 -7.34 3.98
N GLU A 120 15.78 -7.98 4.71
CA GLU A 120 15.03 -9.14 4.24
C GLU A 120 14.18 -8.81 3.00
N ILE A 121 13.46 -7.69 3.02
CA ILE A 121 12.64 -7.22 1.90
C ILE A 121 13.50 -6.91 0.67
N ARG A 122 14.61 -6.18 0.84
CA ARG A 122 15.52 -5.83 -0.26
C ARG A 122 16.06 -7.07 -0.95
N VAL A 123 16.52 -8.07 -0.19
CA VAL A 123 17.02 -9.34 -0.72
C VAL A 123 15.90 -10.09 -1.44
N TRP A 124 14.71 -10.15 -0.85
CA TRP A 124 13.57 -10.84 -1.43
C TRP A 124 13.13 -10.22 -2.77
N VAL A 125 13.08 -8.88 -2.85
CA VAL A 125 12.73 -8.14 -4.07
C VAL A 125 13.81 -8.30 -5.13
N ALA A 126 15.10 -8.15 -4.77
CA ALA A 126 16.22 -8.31 -5.70
C ALA A 126 16.25 -9.70 -6.36
N ASN A 127 15.86 -10.74 -5.64
CA ASN A 127 15.80 -12.10 -6.18
C ASN A 127 14.60 -12.37 -7.12
N ARG A 128 13.69 -11.40 -7.29
CA ARG A 128 12.47 -11.53 -8.11
C ARG A 128 12.42 -10.62 -9.32
N VAL A 129 13.40 -9.76 -9.49
CA VAL A 129 13.52 -8.96 -10.71
C VAL A 129 13.81 -9.88 -11.89
N VAL A 130 13.08 -9.69 -12.98
CA VAL A 130 13.32 -10.34 -14.26
C VAL A 130 14.02 -9.34 -15.16
N GLU A 131 15.29 -9.59 -15.46
CA GLU A 131 16.10 -8.73 -16.32
C GLU A 131 16.18 -9.28 -17.73
N THR A 132 16.04 -8.41 -18.69
CA THR A 132 16.26 -8.63 -20.12
C THR A 132 17.13 -7.53 -20.68
N PRO A 133 17.79 -7.67 -21.84
CA PRO A 133 18.57 -6.59 -22.43
C PRO A 133 17.72 -5.33 -22.64
N GLY A 134 17.98 -4.31 -21.80
CA GLY A 134 17.32 -3.01 -21.88
C GLY A 134 16.03 -2.86 -21.06
N ALA A 135 15.61 -3.86 -20.29
CA ALA A 135 14.45 -3.75 -19.39
C ALA A 135 14.59 -4.63 -18.15
N ALA A 136 13.99 -4.17 -17.05
CA ALA A 136 13.78 -4.96 -15.84
C ALA A 136 12.31 -4.83 -15.41
N ASN A 137 11.71 -5.90 -14.94
CA ASN A 137 10.33 -5.91 -14.49
C ASN A 137 10.09 -6.99 -13.42
N PHE A 138 8.95 -6.89 -12.74
CA PHE A 138 8.45 -7.89 -11.81
C PHE A 138 7.22 -8.57 -12.40
N THR A 139 7.03 -9.85 -12.07
CA THR A 139 5.84 -10.61 -12.45
C THR A 139 4.90 -10.73 -11.26
N THR A 140 3.66 -10.33 -11.46
CA THR A 140 2.61 -10.41 -10.44
C THR A 140 1.94 -11.78 -10.47
N TYR A 141 1.82 -12.44 -9.31
CA TYR A 141 0.98 -13.61 -9.18
C TYR A 141 -0.48 -13.19 -8.98
N TYR A 142 -1.36 -13.80 -9.79
CA TYR A 142 -2.80 -13.56 -9.71
C TYR A 142 -3.45 -14.66 -8.87
N HIS A 143 -3.95 -14.28 -7.70
CA HIS A 143 -4.75 -15.11 -6.80
C HIS A 143 -6.24 -14.80 -6.96
N ASP A 144 -7.10 -15.62 -6.35
CA ASP A 144 -8.50 -15.28 -6.18
C ASP A 144 -8.62 -13.90 -5.51
N GLN A 145 -9.58 -13.09 -5.98
CA GLN A 145 -9.81 -11.72 -5.50
C GLN A 145 -8.75 -10.67 -5.91
N THR A 146 -7.76 -11.00 -6.72
CA THR A 146 -6.77 -10.02 -7.21
C THR A 146 -7.42 -8.86 -7.98
N TYR A 147 -8.61 -9.11 -8.56
CA TYR A 147 -9.42 -8.09 -9.21
C TYR A 147 -9.85 -6.97 -8.27
N LEU A 148 -10.04 -7.25 -6.96
CA LEU A 148 -10.38 -6.26 -5.94
C LEU A 148 -9.25 -5.25 -5.69
N LEU A 149 -8.04 -5.66 -6.01
CA LEU A 149 -6.81 -4.89 -5.80
C LEU A 149 -6.38 -4.13 -7.06
N LEU A 150 -7.06 -4.33 -8.19
CA LEU A 150 -6.65 -3.83 -9.51
C LEU A 150 -5.15 -4.09 -9.77
N SER A 151 -4.72 -5.31 -9.47
CA SER A 151 -3.31 -5.72 -9.60
C SER A 151 -2.90 -5.83 -11.06
N SER A 152 -1.67 -5.43 -11.35
CA SER A 152 -1.00 -5.63 -12.64
C SER A 152 0.51 -5.55 -12.46
N ASP A 153 1.27 -6.15 -13.38
CA ASP A 153 2.74 -6.07 -13.37
C ASP A 153 3.20 -4.60 -13.37
N ARG A 154 2.61 -3.77 -14.22
CA ARG A 154 2.95 -2.33 -14.31
C ARG A 154 2.71 -1.58 -13.00
N LYS A 155 1.64 -1.91 -12.27
CA LYS A 155 1.39 -1.32 -10.95
C LYS A 155 2.45 -1.77 -9.96
N THR A 156 2.81 -3.04 -9.96
CA THR A 156 3.85 -3.59 -9.09
C THR A 156 5.20 -2.96 -9.41
N ASP A 157 5.58 -2.87 -10.68
CA ASP A 157 6.80 -2.19 -11.12
C ASP A 157 6.84 -0.74 -10.63
N ALA A 158 5.74 0.00 -10.81
CA ALA A 158 5.66 1.40 -10.40
C ALA A 158 5.78 1.58 -8.88
N VAL A 159 5.13 0.72 -8.09
CA VAL A 159 5.21 0.76 -6.61
C VAL A 159 6.63 0.45 -6.15
N LEU A 160 7.24 -0.61 -6.67
CA LEU A 160 8.59 -1.00 -6.27
C LEU A 160 9.63 0.03 -6.71
N LEU A 161 9.50 0.60 -7.90
CA LEU A 161 10.38 1.68 -8.36
C LEU A 161 10.28 2.92 -7.46
N ASP A 162 9.06 3.37 -7.14
CA ASP A 162 8.83 4.51 -6.22
C ASP A 162 9.48 4.24 -4.84
N THR A 163 9.35 3.01 -4.36
CA THR A 163 9.95 2.58 -3.09
C THR A 163 11.47 2.53 -3.14
N MET A 164 12.06 1.96 -4.18
CA MET A 164 13.52 1.90 -4.36
C MET A 164 14.13 3.31 -4.46
N MET A 165 13.44 4.22 -5.11
CA MET A 165 13.86 5.63 -5.18
C MET A 165 13.78 6.34 -3.84
N ALA A 166 12.83 5.98 -2.97
CA ALA A 166 12.72 6.52 -1.62
C ALA A 166 13.79 5.93 -0.68
N ASP A 167 14.12 4.65 -0.84
CA ASP A 167 15.11 3.93 0.00
C ASP A 167 16.56 4.28 -0.36
N ASN A 168 16.83 4.63 -1.62
CA ASN A 168 18.16 5.01 -2.10
C ASN A 168 18.03 6.19 -3.08
N PRO A 169 17.93 7.42 -2.55
CA PRO A 169 17.64 8.62 -3.35
C PRO A 169 18.82 9.13 -4.18
N ASP A 170 20.05 8.53 -4.06
CA ASP A 170 21.28 8.95 -4.76
C ASP A 170 21.46 8.30 -6.13
#